data_539fef61e365918d2c8baa378f3adb5f
#
_entry.id   539fef61e365918d2c8baa378f3adb5f
#
_cell.length_a   1.000
_cell.length_b   1.000
_cell.length_c   1.000
_cell.angle_alpha   90.00
_cell.angle_beta   90.00
_cell.angle_gamma   90.00
#
_symmetry.space_group_name_H-M   'P 1'
#
loop_
_entity.id
_entity.type
_entity.pdbx_description
1 polymer ?
#
loop_
_entity_poly.entity_id
_entity_poly.type
_entity_poly.pdbx_seq_one_letter_code
_entity_poly.pdbx_strand_id
1 'polypeptide(L)'
;LHPRVRRQRQMCIRDRFVIAPEFDFKSIAIYPEMVFMRLCEHYERLNRKKKNAQLMNYMQWFNSMSYTDQECDAQGRVLLPAKLRSMMLGEEKDVDIMGNDDHLRVAATINNMANFELFKDNLNATWAAIDELEDGEDEKE
;
A
#
# COMPACT_ATOMS: atom_id res chain seq x y z
N LEU A 1 3.39 -25.08 -0.91
CA LEU A 1 3.12 -23.68 -0.53
C LEU A 1 3.83 -22.73 -1.49
N HIS A 2 3.08 -21.79 -1.97
CA HIS A 2 3.59 -20.80 -2.92
C HIS A 2 4.71 -19.95 -2.27
N PRO A 3 5.85 -19.71 -2.96
CA PRO A 3 6.97 -18.96 -2.37
C PRO A 3 6.58 -17.59 -1.81
N ARG A 4 5.62 -16.91 -2.41
CA ARG A 4 5.13 -15.62 -1.92
C ARG A 4 4.48 -15.72 -0.55
N VAL A 5 3.72 -16.79 -0.31
CA VAL A 5 3.06 -17.01 0.98
C VAL A 5 4.10 -17.27 2.07
N ARG A 6 5.17 -18.00 1.77
CA ARG A 6 6.27 -18.22 2.71
C ARG A 6 6.97 -16.92 3.08
N ARG A 7 7.26 -16.07 2.09
CA ARG A 7 7.91 -14.77 2.35
C ARG A 7 7.03 -13.87 3.21
N GLN A 8 5.73 -13.85 2.93
CA GLN A 8 4.78 -13.07 3.72
C GLN A 8 4.71 -13.59 5.17
N ARG A 9 4.69 -14.90 5.36
CA ARG A 9 4.72 -15.49 6.70
C ARG A 9 6.02 -15.20 7.44
N GLN A 10 7.16 -15.27 6.76
CA GLN A 10 8.45 -14.95 7.37
C GLN A 10 8.53 -13.48 7.76
N MET A 11 8.01 -12.59 6.95
CA MET A 11 7.93 -11.17 7.25
C MET A 11 7.08 -10.93 8.51
N CYS A 12 5.93 -11.61 8.62
CA CYS A 12 5.03 -11.48 9.78
C CYS A 12 5.62 -12.05 11.07
N ILE A 13 6.42 -13.11 11.00
CA ILE A 13 6.94 -13.79 12.19
C ILE A 13 8.19 -13.11 12.74
N ARG A 14 9.04 -12.55 11.87
CA ARG A 14 10.36 -12.07 12.24
C ARG A 14 10.49 -10.57 12.33
N ASP A 15 9.72 -9.83 11.56
CA ASP A 15 9.93 -8.41 11.39
C ASP A 15 8.77 -7.59 11.95
N ARG A 16 9.13 -6.42 12.43
CA ARG A 16 8.15 -5.40 12.76
C ARG A 16 7.70 -4.74 11.48
N PHE A 17 6.47 -4.31 11.47
CA PHE A 17 5.90 -3.65 10.31
C PHE A 17 5.12 -2.41 10.71
N VAL A 18 4.71 -1.64 9.72
CA VAL A 18 3.94 -0.41 9.92
C VAL A 18 2.59 -0.59 9.22
N ILE A 19 1.52 -0.29 9.95
CA ILE A 19 0.17 -0.27 9.39
C ILE A 19 -0.19 1.19 9.17
N ALA A 20 -0.49 1.56 7.93
CA ALA A 20 -0.70 2.94 7.52
C ALA A 20 -1.79 3.01 6.45
N PRO A 21 -2.34 4.20 6.15
CA PRO A 21 -3.20 4.34 5.00
C PRO A 21 -2.41 4.19 3.69
N GLU A 22 -3.05 3.64 2.67
CA GLU A 22 -2.49 3.63 1.32
C GLU A 22 -2.36 5.07 0.80
N PHE A 23 -1.59 5.24 -0.28
CA PHE A 23 -1.31 6.57 -0.85
C PHE A 23 -2.58 7.35 -1.21
N ASP A 24 -3.65 6.67 -1.57
CA ASP A 24 -4.92 7.29 -1.94
C ASP A 24 -5.91 7.41 -0.77
N PHE A 25 -5.54 6.95 0.42
CA PHE A 25 -6.37 6.96 1.63
C PHE A 25 -7.69 6.20 1.49
N LYS A 26 -7.73 5.20 0.60
CA LYS A 26 -8.93 4.37 0.38
C LYS A 26 -8.81 2.96 0.91
N SER A 27 -7.61 2.56 1.29
CA SER A 27 -7.35 1.22 1.82
C SER A 27 -6.20 1.28 2.82
N ILE A 28 -5.89 0.14 3.41
CA ILE A 28 -4.84 0.02 4.42
C ILE A 28 -3.60 -0.58 3.78
N ALA A 29 -2.43 -0.04 4.10
CA ALA A 29 -1.15 -0.58 3.68
C ALA A 29 -0.43 -1.20 4.87
N ILE A 30 0.24 -2.33 4.65
CA ILE A 30 1.14 -2.94 5.62
C ILE A 30 2.53 -2.92 5.01
N TYR A 31 3.39 -2.08 5.57
CA TYR A 31 4.75 -1.87 5.07
C TYR A 31 5.76 -2.60 5.93
N PRO A 32 6.75 -3.29 5.35
CA PRO A 32 7.97 -3.59 6.09
C PRO A 32 8.55 -2.30 6.64
N GLU A 33 9.12 -2.35 7.83
CA GLU A 33 9.62 -1.15 8.52
C GLU A 33 10.58 -0.34 7.64
N MET A 34 11.52 -1.03 6.97
CA MET A 34 12.50 -0.36 6.11
C MET A 34 11.86 0.34 4.91
N VAL A 35 10.83 -0.26 4.35
CA VAL A 35 10.10 0.33 3.22
C VAL A 35 9.41 1.62 3.66
N PHE A 36 8.76 1.57 4.81
CA PHE A 36 8.09 2.74 5.38
C PHE A 36 9.08 3.88 5.67
N MET A 37 10.23 3.55 6.24
CA MET A 37 11.27 4.53 6.53
C MET A 37 11.79 5.21 5.25
N ARG A 38 12.03 4.42 4.20
CA ARG A 38 12.45 4.96 2.90
C ARG A 38 11.41 5.89 2.29
N LEU A 39 10.14 5.54 2.43
CA LEU A 39 9.04 6.36 1.93
C LEU A 39 8.99 7.69 2.67
N CYS A 40 9.10 7.68 3.99
CA CYS A 40 9.14 8.90 4.79
C CYS A 40 10.34 9.77 4.45
N GLU A 41 11.52 9.18 4.28
CA GLU A 41 12.73 9.90 3.86
C GLU A 41 12.56 10.55 2.49
N HIS A 42 11.90 9.85 1.58
CA HIS A 42 11.62 10.37 0.25
C HIS A 42 10.76 11.65 0.32
N TYR A 43 9.69 11.62 1.10
CA TYR A 43 8.81 12.78 1.26
C TYR A 43 9.54 13.93 1.97
N GLU A 44 10.35 13.62 2.97
CA GLU A 44 11.15 14.64 3.67
C GLU A 44 12.14 15.33 2.73
N ARG A 45 12.79 14.56 1.84
CA ARG A 45 13.71 15.13 0.84
C ARG A 45 12.98 16.04 -0.12
N LEU A 46 11.81 15.63 -0.61
CA LEU A 46 11.01 16.46 -1.49
C LEU A 46 10.62 17.77 -0.82
N ASN A 47 10.23 17.70 0.45
CA ASN A 47 9.83 18.88 1.23
C ASN A 47 11.01 19.83 1.49
N ARG A 48 12.22 19.28 1.67
CA ARG A 48 13.42 20.10 1.86
C ARG A 48 13.83 20.83 0.58
N LYS A 49 13.65 20.19 -0.58
CA LYS A 49 13.99 20.80 -1.88
C LYS A 49 13.06 21.96 -2.22
N LYS A 50 11.79 21.80 -1.98
CA LYS A 50 10.79 22.83 -2.25
C LYS A 50 9.62 22.64 -1.32
N LYS A 51 9.46 23.56 -0.38
CA LYS A 51 8.35 23.52 0.57
C LYS A 51 7.03 23.67 -0.19
N ASN A 52 6.14 22.72 0.05
CA ASN A 52 4.83 22.68 -0.58
C ASN A 52 3.79 22.39 0.48
N ALA A 53 2.78 23.26 0.59
CA ALA A 53 1.75 23.14 1.61
C ALA A 53 0.93 21.86 1.47
N GLN A 54 0.66 21.43 0.24
CA GLN A 54 -0.08 20.19 -0.02
C GLN A 54 0.71 18.97 0.43
N LEU A 55 2.01 18.94 0.13
CA LEU A 55 2.88 17.85 0.57
C LEU A 55 3.00 17.79 2.09
N MET A 56 3.17 18.94 2.74
CA MET A 56 3.24 19.01 4.20
C MET A 56 1.95 18.50 4.84
N ASN A 57 0.82 18.88 4.29
CA ASN A 57 -0.48 18.41 4.78
C ASN A 57 -0.66 16.91 4.58
N TYR A 58 -0.25 16.39 3.43
CA TYR A 58 -0.27 14.95 3.14
C TYR A 58 0.59 14.18 4.14
N MET A 59 1.82 14.63 4.36
CA MET A 59 2.75 13.99 5.31
C MET A 59 2.20 14.00 6.73
N GLN A 60 1.56 15.11 7.13
CA GLN A 60 0.97 15.22 8.46
C GLN A 60 -0.14 14.18 8.67
N TRP A 61 -1.06 14.07 7.71
CA TRP A 61 -2.13 13.08 7.79
C TRP A 61 -1.60 11.65 7.72
N PHE A 62 -0.68 11.40 6.80
CA PHE A 62 -0.08 10.07 6.63
C PHE A 62 0.61 9.62 7.91
N ASN A 63 1.46 10.47 8.48
CA ASN A 63 2.19 10.14 9.70
C ASN A 63 1.27 9.98 10.91
N SER A 64 0.25 10.83 11.03
CA SER A 64 -0.67 10.77 12.17
C SER A 64 -1.55 9.52 12.15
N MET A 65 -1.77 8.93 10.97
CA MET A 65 -2.58 7.72 10.80
C MET A 65 -1.75 6.44 10.68
N SER A 66 -0.44 6.54 10.82
CA SER A 66 0.47 5.39 10.73
C SER A 66 0.76 4.83 12.12
N TYR A 67 0.75 3.50 12.21
CA TYR A 67 1.01 2.75 13.44
C TYR A 67 2.29 1.96 13.27
N THR A 68 3.36 2.41 13.93
CA THR A 68 4.68 1.77 13.88
C THR A 68 4.79 0.64 14.90
N ASP A 69 5.87 -0.13 14.82
CA ASP A 69 6.19 -1.22 15.76
C ASP A 69 5.08 -2.28 15.90
N GLN A 70 4.43 -2.59 14.81
CA GLN A 70 3.39 -3.62 14.81
C GLN A 70 4.01 -4.99 14.64
N GLU A 71 3.43 -5.98 15.30
CA GLU A 71 3.86 -7.37 15.24
C GLU A 71 2.68 -8.29 15.04
N CYS A 72 2.93 -9.46 14.41
CA CYS A 72 1.95 -10.53 14.38
C CYS A 72 1.90 -11.26 15.71
N ASP A 73 0.75 -11.85 16.03
CA ASP A 73 0.68 -12.78 17.17
C ASP A 73 1.38 -14.10 16.83
N ALA A 74 1.42 -15.03 17.81
CA ALA A 74 2.09 -16.32 17.64
C ALA A 74 1.50 -17.17 16.51
N GLN A 75 0.27 -16.88 16.09
CA GLN A 75 -0.41 -17.59 15.01
C GLN A 75 -0.33 -16.86 13.67
N GLY A 76 0.43 -15.77 13.60
CA GLY A 76 0.58 -14.99 12.37
C GLY A 76 -0.58 -14.05 12.08
N ARG A 77 -1.41 -13.74 13.07
CA ARG A 77 -2.53 -12.82 12.90
C ARG A 77 -2.10 -11.38 13.17
N VAL A 78 -2.63 -10.47 12.38
CA VAL A 78 -2.37 -9.04 12.49
C VAL A 78 -3.64 -8.34 12.97
N LEU A 79 -3.52 -7.55 14.02
CA LEU A 79 -4.63 -6.73 14.51
C LEU A 79 -4.59 -5.36 13.83
N LEU A 80 -5.60 -5.08 13.02
CA LEU A 80 -5.71 -3.78 12.37
C LEU A 80 -6.21 -2.74 13.38
N PRO A 81 -5.56 -1.56 13.45
CA PRO A 81 -6.04 -0.50 14.34
C PRO A 81 -7.49 -0.13 14.05
N ALA A 82 -8.31 -0.02 15.09
CA ALA A 82 -9.74 0.20 14.96
C ALA A 82 -10.07 1.47 14.16
N LYS A 83 -9.29 2.52 14.35
CA LYS A 83 -9.47 3.78 13.63
C LYS A 83 -9.27 3.63 12.12
N LEU A 84 -8.17 2.99 11.72
CA LEU A 84 -7.89 2.73 10.30
C LEU A 84 -8.93 1.79 9.70
N ARG A 85 -9.28 0.74 10.42
CA ARG A 85 -10.29 -0.20 9.96
C ARG A 85 -11.62 0.51 9.70
N SER A 86 -12.05 1.35 10.63
CA SER A 86 -13.31 2.09 10.50
C SER A 86 -13.27 3.07 9.33
N MET A 87 -12.18 3.80 9.17
CA MET A 87 -12.05 4.83 8.13
C MET A 87 -11.85 4.25 6.73
N MET A 88 -11.08 3.17 6.61
CA MET A 88 -10.68 2.62 5.31
C MET A 88 -11.57 1.46 4.86
N LEU A 89 -12.02 0.63 5.78
CA LEU A 89 -12.83 -0.55 5.46
C LEU A 89 -14.31 -0.37 5.80
N GLY A 90 -14.65 0.62 6.62
CA GLY A 90 -16.02 0.83 7.06
C GLY A 90 -16.50 -0.31 7.94
N GLU A 91 -17.72 -0.75 7.72
CA GLU A 91 -18.33 -1.88 8.46
C GLU A 91 -18.14 -3.22 7.74
N GLU A 92 -17.44 -3.22 6.61
CA GLU A 92 -17.24 -4.44 5.83
C GLU A 92 -16.35 -5.42 6.58
N LYS A 93 -16.80 -6.69 6.62
CA LYS A 93 -16.07 -7.77 7.28
C LYS A 93 -15.13 -8.50 6.32
N ASP A 94 -15.47 -8.51 5.04
CA ASP A 94 -14.71 -9.21 4.02
C ASP A 94 -13.68 -8.26 3.42
N VAL A 95 -12.43 -8.67 3.46
CA VAL A 95 -11.31 -7.89 2.94
C VAL A 95 -10.48 -8.75 2.00
N ASP A 96 -9.88 -8.07 1.03
CA ASP A 96 -8.90 -8.67 0.12
C ASP A 96 -7.52 -8.19 0.52
N ILE A 97 -6.57 -9.11 0.58
CA ILE A 97 -5.16 -8.81 0.85
C ILE A 97 -4.38 -9.06 -0.43
N MET A 98 -3.70 -8.02 -0.89
CA MET A 98 -2.96 -8.08 -2.15
C MET A 98 -1.53 -7.61 -1.94
N GLY A 99 -0.59 -8.26 -2.63
CA GLY A 99 0.77 -7.75 -2.74
C GLY A 99 0.79 -6.55 -3.68
N ASN A 100 1.41 -5.47 -3.24
CA ASN A 100 1.51 -4.25 -4.02
C ASN A 100 2.97 -3.79 -4.01
N ASP A 101 3.78 -4.31 -4.95
CA ASP A 101 5.20 -4.04 -5.08
C ASP A 101 5.98 -4.41 -3.80
N ASP A 102 6.18 -3.46 -2.90
CA ASP A 102 7.02 -3.62 -1.71
C ASP A 102 6.22 -3.68 -0.40
N HIS A 103 4.89 -3.74 -0.47
CA HIS A 103 4.03 -3.79 0.72
C HIS A 103 2.74 -4.57 0.43
N LEU A 104 1.96 -4.81 1.47
CA LEU A 104 0.65 -5.44 1.35
C LEU A 104 -0.44 -4.38 1.40
N ARG A 105 -1.47 -4.59 0.60
CA ARG A 105 -2.65 -3.74 0.60
C ARG A 105 -3.84 -4.53 1.12
N VAL A 106 -4.58 -3.95 2.06
CA VAL A 106 -5.81 -4.50 2.62
C VAL A 106 -6.96 -3.58 2.24
N ALA A 107 -7.88 -4.08 1.44
CA ALA A 107 -9.01 -3.31 0.95
C ALA A 107 -10.31 -4.06 1.22
N ALA A 108 -11.40 -3.33 1.42
CA ALA A 108 -12.72 -3.94 1.49
C ALA A 108 -13.02 -4.65 0.17
N THR A 109 -13.49 -5.88 0.23
CA THR A 109 -13.76 -6.68 -0.97
C THR A 109 -14.68 -5.96 -1.94
N ILE A 110 -15.72 -5.31 -1.43
CA ILE A 110 -16.68 -4.59 -2.29
C ILE A 110 -16.02 -3.43 -3.06
N ASN A 111 -15.12 -2.70 -2.40
CA ASN A 111 -14.39 -1.58 -3.04
C ASN A 111 -13.37 -2.10 -4.05
N ASN A 112 -12.74 -3.20 -3.72
CA ASN A 112 -11.76 -3.83 -4.61
C ASN A 112 -12.42 -4.37 -5.87
N MET A 113 -13.60 -4.96 -5.75
CA MET A 113 -14.37 -5.42 -6.90
C MET A 113 -14.80 -4.28 -7.81
N ALA A 114 -15.20 -3.14 -7.24
CA ALA A 114 -15.53 -1.95 -8.02
C ALA A 114 -14.32 -1.45 -8.82
N ASN A 115 -13.14 -1.43 -8.20
CA ASN A 115 -11.90 -1.07 -8.88
C ASN A 115 -11.54 -2.05 -10.00
N PHE A 116 -11.77 -3.33 -9.77
CA PHE A 116 -11.53 -4.37 -10.78
C PHE A 116 -12.44 -4.18 -12.00
N GLU A 117 -13.71 -3.86 -11.79
CA GLU A 117 -14.64 -3.59 -12.90
C GLU A 117 -14.20 -2.39 -13.72
N LEU A 118 -13.75 -1.31 -13.07
CA LEU A 118 -13.23 -0.13 -13.76
C LEU A 118 -11.97 -0.49 -14.56
N PHE A 119 -11.08 -1.26 -13.98
CA PHE A 119 -9.86 -1.74 -14.65
C PHE A 119 -10.21 -2.56 -15.89
N LYS A 120 -11.14 -3.48 -15.76
CA LYS A 120 -11.58 -4.36 -16.85
C LYS A 120 -12.22 -3.55 -18.00
N ASP A 121 -13.03 -2.54 -17.66
CA ASP A 121 -13.67 -1.68 -18.65
C ASP A 121 -12.66 -0.83 -19.43
N ASN A 122 -11.52 -0.52 -18.81
CA ASN A 122 -10.45 0.29 -19.42
C ASN A 122 -9.25 -0.55 -19.88
N LEU A 123 -9.44 -1.84 -20.08
CA LEU A 123 -8.34 -2.75 -20.42
C LEU A 123 -7.64 -2.39 -21.72
N ASN A 124 -8.39 -1.95 -22.73
CA ASN A 124 -7.81 -1.53 -24.02
C ASN A 124 -6.86 -0.33 -23.84
N ALA A 125 -7.26 0.65 -23.03
CA ALA A 125 -6.42 1.80 -22.73
C ALA A 125 -5.16 1.39 -21.96
N THR A 126 -5.27 0.41 -21.07
CA THR A 126 -4.14 -0.14 -20.33
C THR A 126 -3.12 -0.78 -21.26
N TRP A 127 -3.58 -1.60 -22.21
CA TRP A 127 -2.70 -2.23 -23.19
C TRP A 127 -2.03 -1.22 -24.09
N ALA A 128 -2.74 -0.17 -24.51
CA ALA A 128 -2.16 0.91 -25.31
C ALA A 128 -1.04 1.63 -24.54
N ALA A 129 -1.22 1.88 -23.25
CA ALA A 129 -0.21 2.49 -22.42
C ALA A 129 1.03 1.58 -22.23
N ILE A 130 0.81 0.28 -22.07
CA ILE A 130 1.91 -0.70 -21.99
C ILE A 130 2.71 -0.74 -23.28
N ASP A 131 2.03 -0.77 -24.43
CA ASP A 131 2.68 -0.77 -25.74
C ASP A 131 3.55 0.48 -25.94
N GLU A 132 3.08 1.65 -25.51
CA GLU A 132 3.86 2.89 -25.55
C GLU A 132 5.13 2.81 -24.70
N LEU A 133 5.04 2.19 -23.52
CA LEU A 133 6.19 2.02 -22.64
C LEU A 133 7.21 1.06 -23.25
N GLU A 134 6.74 -0.04 -23.88
CA GLU A 134 7.62 -1.00 -24.57
C GLU A 134 8.32 -0.35 -25.75
N ASP A 135 7.62 0.43 -26.56
CA ASP A 135 8.20 1.17 -27.69
C ASP A 135 9.25 2.20 -27.19
N GLY A 136 9.00 2.84 -26.07
CA GLY A 136 9.93 3.77 -25.45
C GLY A 136 11.21 3.09 -24.95
N GLU A 137 11.14 1.85 -24.47
CA GLU A 137 12.32 1.06 -24.10
C GLU A 137 13.15 0.68 -25.31
N ASP A 138 12.49 0.25 -26.38
CA ASP A 138 13.17 -0.12 -27.64
C ASP A 138 13.92 1.06 -28.26
N GLU A 139 13.38 2.28 -28.15
CA GLU A 139 14.02 3.49 -28.64
C GLU A 139 15.28 3.90 -27.84
N LYS A 140 15.42 3.46 -26.60
CA LYS A 140 16.56 3.75 -25.74
C LYS A 140 17.74 2.79 -25.92
N GLU A 141 17.52 1.68 -26.56
CA GLU A 141 18.56 0.74 -26.94
C GLU A 141 19.20 1.14 -28.27
#